data_7ace0b2478ed78192cdda327a7d6b765
#
_entry.id   7ace0b2478ed78192cdda327a7d6b765
#
_cell.length_a   1.000
_cell.length_b   1.000
_cell.length_c   1.000
_cell.angle_alpha   90.00
_cell.angle_beta   90.00
_cell.angle_gamma   90.00
#
_symmetry.space_group_name_H-M   'P 1'
#
loop_
_entity.id
_entity.type
_entity.pdbx_description
1 polymer ?
#
loop_
_entity_poly.entity_id
_entity_poly.type
_entity_poly.pdbx_seq_one_letter_code
_entity_poly.pdbx_strand_id
1 'polypeptide(L)'
;MDALQKLLFQRAAVRGETVVLHDEFLRAVEHQHLPLPVRRLAGEVTASALLAAAALEFDGAVLLQIAGDGPVKLLVAEVRPGLAFRVSVTMRDNAGEISSDAGMTELVNAGGRGRCALILDQTGRDPDMQPYQGVVSLTGNTFAEAMTNYFAASEQVETTIKLASDETGVGLSLIHISEPTRRVVIS
;
A
#
# COMPACT_ATOMS: atom_id res chain seq x y z
N MET A 1 5.21 -4.53 17.88
CA MET A 1 3.77 -4.62 18.16
C MET A 1 3.05 -3.96 17.01
N ASP A 2 2.22 -4.70 16.29
CA ASP A 2 1.47 -4.22 15.15
C ASP A 2 0.21 -3.51 15.63
N ALA A 3 -0.10 -2.35 15.05
CA ALA A 3 -1.25 -1.56 15.48
C ALA A 3 -1.81 -0.74 14.32
N LEU A 4 -3.13 -0.63 14.28
CA LEU A 4 -3.84 0.36 13.48
C LEU A 4 -4.58 1.30 14.43
N GLN A 5 -4.40 2.60 14.27
CA GLN A 5 -5.05 3.62 15.08
C GLN A 5 -5.76 4.62 14.18
N LYS A 6 -7.02 4.91 14.48
CA LYS A 6 -7.79 5.99 13.86
C LYS A 6 -7.75 7.22 14.75
N LEU A 7 -7.38 8.35 14.18
CA LEU A 7 -7.28 9.64 14.84
C LEU A 7 -8.36 10.59 14.29
N LEU A 8 -9.18 11.14 15.16
CA LEU A 8 -10.20 12.14 14.82
C LEU A 8 -9.86 13.46 15.49
N PHE A 9 -9.69 14.51 14.70
CA PHE A 9 -9.42 15.84 15.21
C PHE A 9 -10.75 16.60 15.41
N GLN A 10 -11.17 16.81 16.65
CA GLN A 10 -12.48 17.40 16.99
C GLN A 10 -12.68 18.84 16.50
N ARG A 11 -11.60 19.58 16.21
CA ARG A 11 -11.64 20.99 15.79
C ARG A 11 -11.24 21.22 14.34
N ALA A 12 -10.85 20.18 13.64
CA ALA A 12 -10.51 20.22 12.23
C ALA A 12 -11.25 19.07 11.54
N ALA A 13 -11.75 19.32 10.34
CA ALA A 13 -12.37 18.28 9.52
C ALA A 13 -11.30 17.34 8.93
N VAL A 14 -10.43 16.82 9.80
CA VAL A 14 -9.28 15.99 9.45
C VAL A 14 -9.42 14.63 10.12
N ARG A 15 -9.21 13.57 9.36
CA ARG A 15 -9.06 12.21 9.86
C ARG A 15 -7.61 11.77 9.65
N GLY A 16 -7.06 11.09 10.63
CA GLY A 16 -5.75 10.46 10.52
C GLY A 16 -5.85 8.97 10.81
N GLU A 17 -5.09 8.18 10.10
CA GLU A 17 -4.93 6.76 10.36
C GLU A 17 -3.46 6.43 10.42
N THR A 18 -3.08 5.62 11.40
CA THR A 18 -1.69 5.19 11.57
C THR A 18 -1.66 3.66 11.59
N VAL A 19 -0.78 3.10 10.77
CA VAL A 19 -0.49 1.66 10.77
C VAL A 19 0.97 1.48 11.17
N VAL A 20 1.19 0.63 12.16
CA VAL A 20 2.52 0.16 12.55
C VAL A 20 2.58 -1.34 12.25
N LEU A 21 3.54 -1.76 11.44
CA LEU A 21 3.79 -3.15 11.09
C LEU A 21 5.18 -3.55 11.58
N HIS A 22 5.25 -4.59 12.37
CA HIS A 22 6.52 -5.14 12.85
C HIS A 22 6.50 -6.67 12.87
N ASP A 23 5.99 -7.27 13.93
CA ASP A 23 6.12 -8.70 14.17
C ASP A 23 5.31 -9.55 13.18
N GLU A 24 4.07 -9.17 12.89
CA GLU A 24 3.20 -9.90 11.96
C GLU A 24 3.73 -9.82 10.52
N PHE A 25 4.23 -8.64 10.12
CA PHE A 25 4.83 -8.48 8.80
C PHE A 25 6.10 -9.33 8.67
N LEU A 26 6.98 -9.32 9.68
CA LEU A 26 8.19 -10.14 9.65
C LEU A 26 7.86 -11.62 9.47
N ARG A 27 6.90 -12.15 10.24
CA ARG A 27 6.44 -13.53 10.10
C ARG A 27 5.86 -13.83 8.71
N ALA A 28 5.13 -12.87 8.13
CA ALA A 28 4.53 -13.04 6.80
C ALA A 28 5.58 -13.16 5.68
N VAL A 29 6.77 -12.58 5.85
CA VAL A 29 7.82 -12.56 4.80
C VAL A 29 9.06 -13.40 5.13
N GLU A 30 9.21 -13.92 6.36
CA GLU A 30 10.43 -14.61 6.80
C GLU A 30 10.86 -15.76 5.88
N HIS A 31 9.89 -16.53 5.38
CA HIS A 31 10.11 -17.68 4.51
C HIS A 31 10.48 -17.30 3.06
N GLN A 32 10.33 -16.03 2.69
CA GLN A 32 10.60 -15.55 1.33
C GLN A 32 12.05 -15.08 1.14
N HIS A 33 12.85 -14.98 2.22
CA HIS A 33 14.26 -14.58 2.20
C HIS A 33 14.55 -13.33 1.37
N LEU A 34 13.71 -12.31 1.49
CA LEU A 34 13.78 -11.09 0.69
C LEU A 34 15.01 -10.23 1.04
N PRO A 35 15.72 -9.67 0.04
CA PRO A 35 16.69 -8.61 0.27
C PRO A 35 16.07 -7.42 1.02
N LEU A 36 16.85 -6.74 1.85
CA LEU A 36 16.36 -5.65 2.69
C LEU A 36 15.57 -4.57 1.93
N PRO A 37 16.02 -4.05 0.76
CA PRO A 37 15.25 -3.06 0.00
C PRO A 37 13.90 -3.59 -0.48
N VAL A 38 13.85 -4.85 -0.90
CA VAL A 38 12.61 -5.50 -1.35
C VAL A 38 11.65 -5.70 -0.19
N ARG A 39 12.16 -6.09 0.99
CA ARG A 39 11.37 -6.24 2.19
C ARG A 39 10.80 -4.90 2.67
N ARG A 40 11.57 -3.80 2.58
CA ARG A 40 11.08 -2.43 2.86
C ARG A 40 9.92 -2.06 1.94
N LEU A 41 10.09 -2.23 0.62
CA LEU A 41 9.02 -1.95 -0.34
C LEU A 41 7.79 -2.82 -0.07
N ALA A 42 7.95 -4.11 0.22
CA ALA A 42 6.84 -5.00 0.55
C ALA A 42 6.09 -4.53 1.81
N GLY A 43 6.80 -4.05 2.82
CA GLY A 43 6.21 -3.43 4.00
C GLY A 43 5.42 -2.16 3.68
N GLU A 44 5.99 -1.26 2.87
CA GLU A 44 5.32 -0.03 2.43
C GLU A 44 4.01 -0.33 1.68
N VAL A 45 4.05 -1.30 0.76
CA VAL A 45 2.86 -1.72 0.00
C VAL A 45 1.82 -2.35 0.92
N THR A 46 2.24 -3.19 1.88
CA THR A 46 1.34 -3.83 2.84
C THR A 46 0.67 -2.80 3.77
N ALA A 47 1.44 -1.86 4.30
CA ALA A 47 0.90 -0.78 5.13
C ALA A 47 -0.08 0.10 4.35
N SER A 48 0.22 0.40 3.08
CA SER A 48 -0.68 1.15 2.21
C SER A 48 -1.99 0.40 1.93
N ALA A 49 -1.93 -0.92 1.75
CA ALA A 49 -3.13 -1.75 1.59
C ALA A 49 -4.00 -1.78 2.85
N LEU A 50 -3.38 -1.86 4.04
CA LEU A 50 -4.07 -1.80 5.33
C LEU A 50 -4.75 -0.46 5.55
N LEU A 51 -4.08 0.66 5.21
CA LEU A 51 -4.69 1.98 5.28
C LEU A 51 -5.86 2.13 4.31
N ALA A 52 -5.69 1.68 3.07
CA ALA A 52 -6.75 1.72 2.08
C ALA A 52 -7.97 0.92 2.57
N ALA A 53 -7.76 -0.27 3.14
CA ALA A 53 -8.82 -1.09 3.71
C ALA A 53 -9.52 -0.39 4.88
N ALA A 54 -8.76 0.27 5.76
CA ALA A 54 -9.31 0.98 6.92
C ALA A 54 -10.04 2.28 6.53
N ALA A 55 -9.51 3.04 5.55
CA ALA A 55 -10.07 4.32 5.11
C ALA A 55 -11.34 4.15 4.28
N LEU A 56 -11.39 3.13 3.43
CA LEU A 56 -12.53 2.88 2.54
C LEU A 56 -13.72 2.25 3.25
N GLU A 57 -13.54 1.72 4.48
CA GLU A 57 -14.57 0.97 5.22
C GLU A 57 -15.26 -0.08 4.34
N PHE A 58 -14.44 -0.77 3.53
CA PHE A 58 -14.89 -1.66 2.46
C PHE A 58 -15.10 -3.09 2.98
N ASP A 59 -16.27 -3.66 2.70
CA ASP A 59 -16.55 -5.07 3.01
C ASP A 59 -16.06 -5.95 1.87
N GLY A 60 -14.83 -6.44 1.99
CA GLY A 60 -14.18 -7.25 0.98
C GLY A 60 -12.67 -7.27 1.14
N ALA A 61 -12.00 -7.86 0.16
CA ALA A 61 -10.55 -7.87 0.09
C ALA A 61 -10.02 -6.63 -0.65
N VAL A 62 -9.01 -5.99 -0.09
CA VAL A 62 -8.26 -4.90 -0.71
C VAL A 62 -6.90 -5.44 -1.09
N LEU A 63 -6.54 -5.34 -2.37
CA LEU A 63 -5.25 -5.79 -2.87
C LEU A 63 -4.50 -4.62 -3.51
N LEU A 64 -3.21 -4.53 -3.20
CA LEU A 64 -2.24 -3.78 -3.99
C LEU A 64 -1.34 -4.76 -4.72
N GLN A 65 -1.36 -4.69 -6.05
CA GLN A 65 -0.59 -5.58 -6.91
C GLN A 65 0.35 -4.77 -7.79
N ILE A 66 1.65 -5.05 -7.69
CA ILE A 66 2.68 -4.44 -8.54
C ILE A 66 3.25 -5.52 -9.46
N ALA A 67 3.07 -5.33 -10.77
CA ALA A 67 3.81 -6.06 -11.80
C ALA A 67 5.02 -5.21 -12.20
N GLY A 68 6.20 -5.62 -11.72
CA GLY A 68 7.44 -4.86 -11.90
C GLY A 68 8.21 -5.24 -13.15
N ASP A 69 8.98 -4.30 -13.68
CA ASP A 69 9.95 -4.52 -14.77
C ASP A 69 11.42 -4.48 -14.31
N GLY A 70 11.64 -4.25 -13.00
CA GLY A 70 12.94 -4.37 -12.33
C GLY A 70 13.17 -5.77 -11.74
N PRO A 71 14.03 -5.88 -10.70
CA PRO A 71 14.33 -7.13 -9.99
C PRO A 71 13.11 -7.83 -9.40
N VAL A 72 12.12 -7.07 -8.93
CA VAL A 72 10.84 -7.60 -8.45
C VAL A 72 9.91 -7.79 -9.64
N LYS A 73 9.50 -9.04 -9.88
CA LYS A 73 8.58 -9.39 -10.97
C LYS A 73 7.12 -9.13 -10.58
N LEU A 74 6.76 -9.53 -9.36
CA LEU A 74 5.40 -9.37 -8.83
C LEU A 74 5.47 -9.16 -7.32
N LEU A 75 4.73 -8.18 -6.83
CA LEU A 75 4.50 -7.97 -5.41
C LEU A 75 2.99 -7.82 -5.19
N VAL A 76 2.43 -8.60 -4.27
CA VAL A 76 1.00 -8.55 -3.92
C VAL A 76 0.88 -8.42 -2.42
N ALA A 77 0.15 -7.40 -1.97
CA ALA A 77 -0.35 -7.28 -0.60
C ALA A 77 -1.87 -7.36 -0.63
N GLU A 78 -2.44 -8.32 0.08
CA GLU A 78 -3.87 -8.54 0.21
C GLU A 78 -4.28 -8.32 1.65
N VAL A 79 -5.33 -7.52 1.86
CA VAL A 79 -5.95 -7.28 3.17
C VAL A 79 -7.40 -7.74 3.10
N ARG A 80 -7.80 -8.58 4.04
CA ARG A 80 -9.16 -9.12 4.16
C ARG A 80 -9.94 -8.44 5.29
N PRO A 81 -11.27 -8.62 5.37
CA PRO A 81 -12.04 -8.16 6.51
C PRO A 81 -11.43 -8.59 7.84
N GLY A 82 -11.41 -7.68 8.82
CA GLY A 82 -10.70 -7.89 10.09
C GLY A 82 -9.21 -7.56 10.05
N LEU A 83 -8.71 -6.96 8.96
CA LEU A 83 -7.33 -6.52 8.77
C LEU A 83 -6.30 -7.67 8.75
N ALA A 84 -6.74 -8.91 8.55
CA ALA A 84 -5.83 -10.01 8.24
C ALA A 84 -5.17 -9.75 6.89
N PHE A 85 -3.85 -9.84 6.81
CA PHE A 85 -3.13 -9.55 5.58
C PHE A 85 -2.22 -10.71 5.14
N ARG A 86 -1.93 -10.72 3.85
CA ARG A 86 -0.96 -11.60 3.24
C ARG A 86 -0.11 -10.79 2.25
N VAL A 87 1.19 -11.08 2.23
CA VAL A 87 2.13 -10.46 1.29
C VAL A 87 2.95 -11.52 0.58
N SER A 88 3.12 -11.36 -0.73
CA SER A 88 3.90 -12.27 -1.56
C SER A 88 4.75 -11.47 -2.54
N VAL A 89 6.00 -11.86 -2.67
CA VAL A 89 6.96 -11.25 -3.60
C VAL A 89 7.57 -12.34 -4.47
N THR A 90 7.53 -12.12 -5.78
CA THR A 90 8.23 -12.95 -6.76
C THR A 90 9.37 -12.14 -7.36
N MET A 91 10.59 -12.62 -7.17
CA MET A 91 11.78 -12.04 -7.77
C MET A 91 11.99 -12.58 -9.19
N ARG A 92 12.73 -11.85 -10.02
CA ARG A 92 13.22 -12.39 -11.29
C ARG A 92 14.45 -13.26 -11.04
N ASP A 93 14.58 -14.36 -11.78
CA ASP A 93 15.71 -15.30 -11.65
C ASP A 93 17.05 -14.63 -11.97
N ASN A 94 17.05 -13.61 -12.83
CA ASN A 94 18.21 -12.83 -13.25
C ASN A 94 18.28 -11.44 -12.60
N ALA A 95 17.76 -11.29 -11.40
CA ALA A 95 17.65 -9.98 -10.72
C ALA A 95 19.01 -9.30 -10.48
N GLY A 96 20.12 -10.04 -10.50
CA GLY A 96 21.43 -9.50 -10.17
C GLY A 96 21.57 -9.12 -8.71
N GLU A 97 22.64 -8.38 -8.40
CA GLU A 97 22.86 -7.83 -7.07
C GLU A 97 22.00 -6.57 -6.90
N ILE A 98 21.22 -6.52 -5.82
CA ILE A 98 20.36 -5.37 -5.49
C ILE A 98 21.11 -4.49 -4.49
N SER A 99 21.26 -3.21 -4.83
CA SER A 99 21.88 -2.24 -3.91
C SER A 99 21.08 -2.14 -2.60
N SER A 100 21.77 -1.96 -1.49
CA SER A 100 21.14 -1.82 -0.15
C SER A 100 20.22 -0.62 -0.02
N ASP A 101 20.40 0.38 -0.87
CA ASP A 101 19.66 1.64 -0.96
C ASP A 101 18.71 1.72 -2.16
N ALA A 102 18.52 0.60 -2.89
CA ALA A 102 17.61 0.54 -4.02
C ALA A 102 16.19 0.99 -3.64
N GLY A 103 15.67 1.96 -4.38
CA GLY A 103 14.34 2.54 -4.19
C GLY A 103 13.25 1.83 -5.01
N MET A 104 12.01 2.32 -4.87
CA MET A 104 10.85 1.80 -5.59
C MET A 104 11.10 1.72 -7.10
N THR A 105 11.60 2.79 -7.71
CA THR A 105 11.81 2.85 -9.16
C THR A 105 12.75 1.75 -9.64
N GLU A 106 13.88 1.54 -8.96
CA GLU A 106 14.86 0.51 -9.32
C GLU A 106 14.31 -0.89 -9.15
N LEU A 107 13.50 -1.12 -8.09
CA LEU A 107 12.98 -2.43 -7.75
C LEU A 107 11.84 -2.87 -8.67
N VAL A 108 10.91 -1.97 -9.04
CA VAL A 108 9.68 -2.34 -9.74
C VAL A 108 9.37 -1.53 -11.00
N ASN A 109 10.10 -0.45 -11.29
CA ASN A 109 9.82 0.44 -12.44
C ASN A 109 11.10 0.89 -13.16
N ALA A 110 12.12 0.06 -13.19
CA ALA A 110 13.43 0.39 -13.74
C ALA A 110 13.40 0.80 -15.22
N GLY A 111 12.53 0.18 -16.01
CA GLY A 111 12.30 0.49 -17.43
C GLY A 111 11.06 1.33 -17.70
N GLY A 112 10.40 1.88 -16.68
CA GLY A 112 9.19 2.68 -16.83
C GLY A 112 7.94 1.91 -17.26
N ARG A 113 7.96 0.57 -17.17
CA ARG A 113 6.86 -0.32 -17.57
C ARG A 113 6.17 -1.00 -16.38
N GLY A 114 6.63 -0.70 -15.17
CA GLY A 114 5.99 -1.17 -13.94
C GLY A 114 4.52 -0.74 -13.89
N ARG A 115 3.66 -1.61 -13.36
CA ARG A 115 2.23 -1.37 -13.22
C ARG A 115 1.80 -1.69 -11.79
N CYS A 116 1.02 -0.79 -11.20
CA CYS A 116 0.41 -1.02 -9.91
C CYS A 116 -1.11 -0.89 -10.03
N ALA A 117 -1.84 -1.82 -9.43
CA ALA A 117 -3.30 -1.81 -9.36
C ALA A 117 -3.75 -1.89 -7.90
N LEU A 118 -4.72 -1.04 -7.53
CA LEU A 118 -5.54 -1.19 -6.35
C LEU A 118 -6.80 -1.95 -6.76
N ILE A 119 -7.02 -3.11 -6.14
CA ILE A 119 -8.15 -4.00 -6.46
C ILE A 119 -9.03 -4.09 -5.23
N LEU A 120 -10.33 -3.86 -5.42
CA LEU A 120 -11.36 -4.00 -4.38
C LEU A 120 -12.28 -5.16 -4.78
N ASP A 121 -12.19 -6.26 -4.06
CA ASP A 121 -12.99 -7.47 -4.28
C ASP A 121 -14.05 -7.61 -3.19
N GLN A 122 -15.27 -7.19 -3.48
CA GLN A 122 -16.38 -7.13 -2.53
C GLN A 122 -16.83 -8.51 -2.08
N THR A 123 -17.09 -8.66 -0.78
CA THR A 123 -17.67 -9.88 -0.19
C THR A 123 -19.03 -10.18 -0.84
N GLY A 124 -19.20 -11.43 -1.30
CA GLY A 124 -20.45 -11.84 -1.96
C GLY A 124 -20.69 -11.26 -3.36
N ARG A 125 -19.66 -10.70 -3.98
CA ARG A 125 -19.71 -10.23 -5.38
C ARG A 125 -20.17 -11.37 -6.29
N ASP A 126 -21.01 -11.03 -7.28
CA ASP A 126 -21.40 -11.95 -8.34
C ASP A 126 -20.14 -12.46 -9.08
N PRO A 127 -19.95 -13.78 -9.24
CA PRO A 127 -18.80 -14.34 -9.96
C PRO A 127 -18.59 -13.80 -11.38
N ASP A 128 -19.67 -13.38 -12.04
CA ASP A 128 -19.64 -12.83 -13.39
C ASP A 128 -19.23 -11.33 -13.42
N MET A 129 -19.23 -10.66 -12.26
CA MET A 129 -18.77 -9.27 -12.17
C MET A 129 -17.27 -9.22 -11.89
N GLN A 130 -16.58 -8.31 -12.57
CA GLN A 130 -15.16 -8.04 -12.28
C GLN A 130 -15.02 -7.20 -10.99
N PRO A 131 -13.99 -7.42 -10.16
CA PRO A 131 -13.69 -6.53 -9.06
C PRO A 131 -13.31 -5.14 -9.57
N TYR A 132 -13.51 -4.11 -8.74
CA TYR A 132 -13.03 -2.78 -9.07
C TYR A 132 -11.50 -2.77 -9.15
N GLN A 133 -10.95 -2.09 -10.15
CA GLN A 133 -9.52 -1.91 -10.32
C GLN A 133 -9.20 -0.44 -10.60
N GLY A 134 -8.38 0.13 -9.71
CA GLY A 134 -7.79 1.45 -9.91
C GLY A 134 -6.31 1.29 -10.29
N VAL A 135 -5.84 2.10 -11.24
CA VAL A 135 -4.43 2.10 -11.65
C VAL A 135 -3.67 3.12 -10.82
N VAL A 136 -2.68 2.66 -10.06
CA VAL A 136 -1.75 3.50 -9.30
C VAL A 136 -0.50 3.74 -10.15
N SER A 137 -0.25 5.00 -10.49
CA SER A 137 0.96 5.37 -11.24
C SER A 137 2.19 5.26 -10.32
N LEU A 138 3.19 4.49 -10.74
CA LEU A 138 4.47 4.35 -10.02
C LEU A 138 5.39 5.56 -10.29
N THR A 139 4.87 6.75 -10.04
CA THR A 139 5.59 8.03 -10.17
C THR A 139 6.09 8.50 -8.81
N GLY A 140 7.23 9.19 -8.80
CA GLY A 140 7.90 9.60 -7.58
C GLY A 140 9.00 8.63 -7.15
N ASN A 141 9.64 8.92 -6.02
CA ASN A 141 10.77 8.16 -5.52
C ASN A 141 10.34 7.06 -4.53
N THR A 142 9.18 7.20 -3.92
CA THR A 142 8.65 6.31 -2.89
C THR A 142 7.25 5.82 -3.22
N PHE A 143 6.87 4.70 -2.65
CA PHE A 143 5.50 4.18 -2.80
C PHE A 143 4.46 5.09 -2.10
N ALA A 144 4.86 5.79 -1.02
CA ALA A 144 4.02 6.80 -0.37
C ALA A 144 3.62 7.93 -1.31
N GLU A 145 4.57 8.42 -2.12
CA GLU A 145 4.28 9.46 -3.12
C GLU A 145 3.31 8.95 -4.19
N ALA A 146 3.51 7.74 -4.69
CA ALA A 146 2.62 7.12 -5.67
C ALA A 146 1.19 7.00 -5.12
N MET A 147 1.01 6.54 -3.89
CA MET A 147 -0.30 6.42 -3.24
C MET A 147 -0.93 7.78 -2.92
N THR A 148 -0.15 8.77 -2.48
CA THR A 148 -0.63 10.14 -2.25
C THR A 148 -1.21 10.73 -3.53
N ASN A 149 -0.49 10.59 -4.64
CA ASN A 149 -0.93 11.06 -5.95
C ASN A 149 -2.19 10.34 -6.44
N TYR A 150 -2.28 9.02 -6.19
CA TYR A 150 -3.47 8.23 -6.53
C TYR A 150 -4.72 8.72 -5.79
N PHE A 151 -4.65 8.89 -4.46
CA PHE A 151 -5.79 9.34 -3.66
C PHE A 151 -6.19 10.78 -4.00
N ALA A 152 -5.24 11.67 -4.23
CA ALA A 152 -5.51 13.04 -4.64
C ALA A 152 -6.28 13.11 -5.97
N ALA A 153 -5.91 12.25 -6.94
CA ALA A 153 -6.53 12.20 -8.25
C ALA A 153 -7.90 11.49 -8.26
N SER A 154 -8.04 10.40 -7.47
CA SER A 154 -9.22 9.52 -7.52
C SER A 154 -10.34 9.98 -6.60
N GLU A 155 -10.01 10.46 -5.40
CA GLU A 155 -11.00 10.77 -4.35
C GLU A 155 -11.25 12.27 -4.20
N GLN A 156 -10.49 13.12 -4.89
CA GLN A 156 -10.52 14.59 -4.74
C GLN A 156 -10.35 15.04 -3.27
N VAL A 157 -9.70 14.22 -2.47
CA VAL A 157 -9.43 14.46 -1.06
C VAL A 157 -7.95 14.74 -0.90
N GLU A 158 -7.61 15.87 -0.28
CA GLU A 158 -6.22 16.14 0.07
C GLU A 158 -5.73 15.09 1.07
N THR A 159 -4.93 14.19 0.58
CA THR A 159 -4.38 13.07 1.33
C THR A 159 -2.88 13.21 1.41
N THR A 160 -2.31 13.14 2.60
CA THR A 160 -0.87 13.05 2.80
C THR A 160 -0.53 11.71 3.41
N ILE A 161 0.29 10.94 2.70
CA ILE A 161 0.80 9.65 3.17
C ILE A 161 2.28 9.81 3.49
N LYS A 162 2.67 9.42 4.70
CA LYS A 162 4.08 9.36 5.11
C LYS A 162 4.41 7.94 5.50
N LEU A 163 5.44 7.40 4.90
CA LEU A 163 6.01 6.09 5.21
C LEU A 163 7.35 6.31 5.91
N ALA A 164 7.60 5.57 6.97
CA ALA A 164 8.89 5.50 7.61
C ALA A 164 9.22 4.03 7.88
N SER A 165 10.40 3.60 7.47
CA SER A 165 10.95 2.29 7.81
C SER A 165 12.19 2.48 8.68
N ASP A 166 12.36 1.65 9.70
CA ASP A 166 13.57 1.63 10.50
C ASP A 166 14.68 0.79 9.83
N GLU A 167 15.85 0.74 10.46
CA GLU A 167 17.02 0.00 9.97
C GLU A 167 16.78 -1.51 9.86
N THR A 168 15.81 -2.05 10.57
CA THR A 168 15.41 -3.45 10.48
C THR A 168 14.51 -3.72 9.26
N GLY A 169 14.08 -2.64 8.58
CA GLY A 169 13.26 -2.69 7.39
C GLY A 169 11.79 -3.01 7.65
N VAL A 170 11.31 -2.82 8.86
CA VAL A 170 10.01 -3.34 9.30
C VAL A 170 9.19 -2.40 10.18
N GLY A 171 9.71 -1.27 10.59
CA GLY A 171 8.92 -0.23 11.26
C GLY A 171 8.27 0.69 10.24
N LEU A 172 6.98 0.52 9.96
CA LEU A 172 6.23 1.43 9.10
C LEU A 172 5.20 2.17 9.93
N SER A 173 5.34 3.49 10.02
CA SER A 173 4.29 4.38 10.51
C SER A 173 3.72 5.15 9.35
N LEU A 174 2.43 4.99 9.12
CA LEU A 174 1.73 5.67 8.05
C LEU A 174 0.69 6.61 8.64
N ILE A 175 0.72 7.88 8.25
CA ILE A 175 -0.28 8.86 8.62
C ILE A 175 -1.03 9.27 7.38
N HIS A 176 -2.30 8.91 7.32
CA HIS A 176 -3.25 9.39 6.31
C HIS A 176 -4.04 10.55 6.89
N ILE A 177 -3.93 11.74 6.29
CA ILE A 177 -4.70 12.92 6.67
C ILE A 177 -5.64 13.22 5.50
N SER A 178 -6.95 13.06 5.70
CA SER A 178 -7.95 13.43 4.71
C SER A 178 -8.88 14.50 5.29
N GLU A 179 -9.12 15.58 4.55
CA GLU A 179 -10.21 16.50 4.87
C GLU A 179 -11.55 15.89 4.42
N PRO A 180 -12.59 15.81 5.30
CA PRO A 180 -13.89 15.35 4.86
C PRO A 180 -14.48 16.36 3.89
N THR A 181 -14.82 15.90 2.70
CA THR A 181 -15.57 16.68 1.71
C THR A 181 -16.81 17.28 2.36
N ARG A 182 -16.98 18.61 2.28
CA ARG A 182 -18.25 19.26 2.60
C ARG A 182 -19.34 18.59 1.77
N ARG A 183 -20.29 17.91 2.42
CA ARG A 183 -21.55 17.57 1.76
C ARG A 183 -22.18 18.90 1.31
N VAL A 184 -22.17 19.11 0.01
CA VAL A 184 -23.02 20.14 -0.58
C VAL A 184 -24.45 19.66 -0.39
N VAL A 185 -25.14 20.20 0.59
CA VAL A 185 -26.58 20.06 0.72
C VAL A 185 -27.16 20.99 -0.35
N ILE A 186 -27.60 20.41 -1.44
CA ILE A 186 -28.45 21.13 -2.42
C ILE A 186 -29.82 21.22 -1.78
N SER A 187 -30.20 22.41 -1.34
CA SER A 187 -31.55 22.78 -0.94
C SER A 187 -32.43 22.98 -2.15
#